data_935a144e7dfde4b8c78d2840fa4c3ffd
#
_entry.id   935a144e7dfde4b8c78d2840fa4c3ffd
#
_cell.length_a   1.000
_cell.length_b   1.000
_cell.length_c   1.000
_cell.angle_alpha   90.00
_cell.angle_beta   90.00
_cell.angle_gamma   90.00
#
_symmetry.space_group_name_H-M   'P 1'
#
loop_
_entity.id
_entity.type
_entity.pdbx_description
1 polymer ?
#
loop_
_entity_poly.entity_id
_entity_poly.type
_entity_poly.pdbx_seq_one_letter_code
_entity_poly.pdbx_strand_id
1 'polypeptide(L)'
;MTSTAYKLQAEGIHKSYGSNHVLKGVTLTAKAGDVISLIGSSGSGKSTLLRCINLLEKPQQGRIVVAGEELQLKPGRNGELEPVNPKQLQMMRTKLAMVFQHFNLWAHKTVLQNIIEAPVHVLGISKDEAVERARKYLKLVGLEN
;
A
#
# COMPACT_ATOMS: atom_id res chain seq x y z
N MET A 1 -5.57 10.54 -29.01
CA MET A 1 -6.12 9.35 -28.33
C MET A 1 -5.42 9.25 -26.99
N THR A 2 -6.04 9.71 -25.90
CA THR A 2 -5.50 9.61 -24.56
C THR A 2 -5.51 8.14 -24.15
N SER A 3 -4.34 7.51 -24.15
CA SER A 3 -4.15 6.18 -23.59
C SER A 3 -4.67 6.21 -22.13
N THR A 4 -5.78 5.54 -21.89
CA THR A 4 -6.37 5.38 -20.55
C THR A 4 -5.53 4.40 -19.75
N ALA A 5 -4.30 4.80 -19.46
CA ALA A 5 -3.36 3.95 -18.71
C ALA A 5 -3.87 3.74 -17.28
N TYR A 6 -4.00 2.49 -16.87
CA TYR A 6 -4.30 2.13 -15.49
C TYR A 6 -3.22 2.69 -14.54
N LYS A 7 -3.64 3.23 -13.41
CA LYS A 7 -2.76 3.66 -12.33
C LYS A 7 -2.39 2.51 -11.39
N LEU A 8 -3.28 1.52 -11.31
CA LEU A 8 -3.05 0.29 -10.59
C LEU A 8 -3.53 -0.90 -11.42
N GLN A 9 -2.73 -1.94 -11.49
CA GLN A 9 -3.12 -3.25 -12.01
C GLN A 9 -2.57 -4.31 -11.05
N ALA A 10 -3.45 -5.07 -10.42
CA ALA A 10 -3.14 -6.25 -9.64
C ALA A 10 -3.81 -7.42 -10.36
N GLU A 11 -3.05 -8.30 -11.00
CA GLU A 11 -3.55 -9.31 -11.91
C GLU A 11 -3.24 -10.70 -11.39
N GLY A 12 -4.26 -11.56 -11.35
CA GLY A 12 -4.12 -12.96 -10.99
C GLY A 12 -3.52 -13.17 -9.60
N ILE A 13 -3.89 -12.36 -8.61
CA ILE A 13 -3.34 -12.45 -7.26
C ILE A 13 -3.85 -13.69 -6.56
N HIS A 14 -2.93 -14.59 -6.18
CA HIS A 14 -3.20 -15.77 -5.37
C HIS A 14 -2.57 -15.62 -3.99
N LYS A 15 -3.34 -15.94 -2.95
CA LYS A 15 -2.85 -15.97 -1.56
C LYS A 15 -3.52 -17.08 -0.78
N SER A 16 -2.69 -17.88 -0.12
CA SER A 16 -3.12 -18.95 0.79
C SER A 16 -2.42 -18.82 2.13
N TYR A 17 -3.09 -19.23 3.19
CA TYR A 17 -2.54 -19.40 4.53
C TYR A 17 -2.71 -20.88 4.92
N GLY A 18 -1.61 -21.64 4.83
CA GLY A 18 -1.66 -23.10 4.93
C GLY A 18 -2.57 -23.69 3.84
N SER A 19 -3.57 -24.48 4.22
CA SER A 19 -4.54 -25.06 3.30
C SER A 19 -5.68 -24.11 2.89
N ASN A 20 -5.79 -22.93 3.52
CA ASN A 20 -6.86 -21.98 3.25
C ASN A 20 -6.50 -21.06 2.07
N HIS A 21 -7.13 -21.27 0.93
CA HIS A 21 -7.01 -20.43 -0.28
C HIS A 21 -7.89 -19.19 -0.17
N VAL A 22 -7.30 -18.05 0.21
CA VAL A 22 -8.03 -16.79 0.45
C VAL A 22 -8.22 -15.99 -0.83
N LEU A 23 -7.17 -15.83 -1.65
CA LEU A 23 -7.26 -15.21 -2.96
C LEU A 23 -7.00 -16.25 -4.05
N LYS A 24 -7.91 -16.34 -5.00
CA LYS A 24 -7.93 -17.39 -6.04
C LYS A 24 -7.84 -16.76 -7.44
N GLY A 25 -6.76 -16.02 -7.72
CA GLY A 25 -6.55 -15.35 -9.00
C GLY A 25 -7.33 -14.05 -9.13
N VAL A 26 -7.39 -13.25 -8.06
CA VAL A 26 -8.13 -11.98 -8.06
C VAL A 26 -7.42 -10.95 -8.92
N THR A 27 -8.19 -10.29 -9.79
CA THR A 27 -7.71 -9.17 -10.61
C THR A 27 -8.47 -7.90 -10.26
N LEU A 28 -7.72 -6.79 -10.09
CA LEU A 28 -8.25 -5.47 -9.84
C LEU A 28 -7.44 -4.45 -10.63
N THR A 29 -8.13 -3.59 -11.37
CA THR A 29 -7.50 -2.50 -12.10
C THR A 29 -8.17 -1.18 -11.74
N ALA A 30 -7.39 -0.09 -11.68
CA ALA A 30 -7.90 1.25 -11.41
C ALA A 30 -7.22 2.29 -12.30
N LYS A 31 -8.00 3.25 -12.79
CA LYS A 31 -7.53 4.43 -13.51
C LYS A 31 -7.38 5.61 -12.55
N ALA A 32 -6.80 6.69 -13.04
CA ALA A 32 -6.77 7.93 -12.25
C ALA A 32 -8.20 8.44 -11.97
N GLY A 33 -8.47 8.74 -10.69
CA GLY A 33 -9.78 9.23 -10.24
C GLY A 33 -10.80 8.14 -9.94
N ASP A 34 -10.52 6.86 -10.21
CA ASP A 34 -11.45 5.78 -9.87
C ASP A 34 -11.59 5.63 -8.35
N VAL A 35 -12.82 5.37 -7.92
CA VAL A 35 -13.15 4.93 -6.56
C VAL A 35 -13.69 3.51 -6.65
N ILE A 36 -12.99 2.55 -6.05
CA ILE A 36 -13.36 1.13 -6.10
C ILE A 36 -13.73 0.66 -4.71
N SER A 37 -14.94 0.12 -4.55
CA SER A 37 -15.41 -0.49 -3.32
C SER A 37 -15.31 -2.01 -3.38
N LEU A 38 -14.60 -2.60 -2.41
CA LEU A 38 -14.54 -4.07 -2.23
C LEU A 38 -15.60 -4.48 -1.21
N ILE A 39 -16.61 -5.22 -1.65
CA ILE A 39 -17.72 -5.68 -0.82
C ILE A 39 -17.62 -7.19 -0.60
N GLY A 40 -17.99 -7.64 0.58
CA GLY A 40 -18.00 -9.07 0.94
C GLY A 40 -18.00 -9.27 2.45
N SER A 41 -18.29 -10.48 2.90
CA SER A 41 -18.32 -10.89 4.31
C SER A 41 -16.95 -10.71 5.00
N SER A 42 -16.93 -10.73 6.33
CA SER A 42 -15.67 -10.81 7.08
C SER A 42 -14.88 -12.06 6.67
N GLY A 43 -13.56 -11.95 6.54
CA GLY A 43 -12.72 -13.06 6.10
C GLY A 43 -12.69 -13.35 4.60
N SER A 44 -13.46 -12.63 3.76
CA SER A 44 -13.49 -12.87 2.30
C SER A 44 -12.22 -12.44 1.53
N GLY A 45 -11.17 -11.96 2.21
CA GLY A 45 -9.90 -11.63 1.59
C GLY A 45 -9.71 -10.17 1.16
N LYS A 46 -10.66 -9.26 1.42
CA LYS A 46 -10.57 -7.84 1.01
C LYS A 46 -9.28 -7.16 1.52
N SER A 47 -9.02 -7.25 2.82
CA SER A 47 -7.81 -6.68 3.42
C SER A 47 -6.55 -7.41 2.98
N THR A 48 -6.64 -8.72 2.73
CA THR A 48 -5.53 -9.52 2.19
C THR A 48 -5.16 -9.04 0.79
N LEU A 49 -6.14 -8.77 -0.09
CA LEU A 49 -5.90 -8.23 -1.42
C LEU A 49 -5.16 -6.88 -1.34
N LEU A 50 -5.67 -5.94 -0.54
CA LEU A 50 -5.03 -4.63 -0.36
C LEU A 50 -3.59 -4.76 0.17
N ARG A 51 -3.35 -5.67 1.11
CA ARG A 51 -2.00 -5.93 1.64
C ARG A 51 -1.10 -6.61 0.62
N CYS A 52 -1.63 -7.46 -0.26
CA CYS A 52 -0.86 -8.04 -1.37
C CYS A 52 -0.46 -6.98 -2.38
N ILE A 53 -1.33 -6.03 -2.72
CA ILE A 53 -1.03 -4.92 -3.65
C ILE A 53 0.16 -4.09 -3.15
N ASN A 54 0.26 -3.87 -1.84
CA ASN A 54 1.36 -3.12 -1.21
C ASN A 54 2.53 -4.01 -0.76
N LEU A 55 2.48 -5.32 -1.04
CA LEU A 55 3.44 -6.33 -0.55
C LEU A 55 3.68 -6.29 0.97
N LEU A 56 2.68 -5.87 1.75
CA LEU A 56 2.63 -6.12 3.20
C LEU A 56 2.33 -7.59 3.49
N GLU A 57 1.58 -8.23 2.59
CA GLU A 57 1.43 -9.68 2.48
C GLU A 57 2.01 -10.11 1.14
N LYS A 58 2.82 -11.15 1.14
CA LYS A 58 3.42 -11.69 -0.08
C LYS A 58 2.45 -12.66 -0.75
N PRO A 59 1.98 -12.40 -1.98
CA PRO A 59 1.16 -13.35 -2.72
C PRO A 59 2.02 -14.53 -3.20
N GLN A 60 1.41 -15.65 -3.52
CA GLN A 60 2.10 -16.79 -4.16
C GLN A 60 2.19 -16.63 -5.67
N GLN A 61 1.20 -15.94 -6.28
CA GLN A 61 1.18 -15.66 -7.72
C GLN A 61 0.54 -14.31 -7.98
N GLY A 62 0.83 -13.77 -9.13
CA GLY A 62 0.22 -12.55 -9.63
C GLY A 62 1.24 -11.51 -10.07
N ARG A 63 0.70 -10.43 -10.63
CA ARG A 63 1.46 -9.32 -11.20
C ARG A 63 0.92 -8.01 -10.62
N ILE A 64 1.81 -7.09 -10.28
CA ILE A 64 1.45 -5.79 -9.72
C ILE A 64 2.13 -4.70 -10.53
N VAL A 65 1.34 -3.75 -11.04
CA VAL A 65 1.81 -2.56 -11.76
C VAL A 65 1.24 -1.32 -11.09
N VAL A 66 2.08 -0.36 -10.76
CA VAL A 66 1.68 0.91 -10.14
C VAL A 66 2.25 2.06 -10.95
N ALA A 67 1.38 2.96 -11.40
CA ALA A 67 1.73 4.12 -12.20
C ALA A 67 2.55 3.75 -13.47
N GLY A 68 2.21 2.61 -14.10
CA GLY A 68 2.88 2.10 -15.29
C GLY A 68 4.18 1.35 -15.03
N GLU A 69 4.63 1.23 -13.77
CA GLU A 69 5.83 0.50 -13.39
C GLU A 69 5.47 -0.85 -12.79
N GLU A 70 5.96 -1.93 -13.38
CA GLU A 70 5.76 -3.29 -12.89
C GLU A 70 6.73 -3.60 -11.75
N LEU A 71 6.19 -4.07 -10.62
CA LEU A 71 6.99 -4.59 -9.52
C LEU A 71 7.63 -5.91 -9.91
N GLN A 72 8.95 -5.93 -9.97
CA GLN A 72 9.71 -7.12 -10.31
C GLN A 72 9.71 -8.09 -9.13
N LEU A 73 9.04 -9.22 -9.32
CA LEU A 73 8.87 -10.28 -8.32
C LEU A 73 9.55 -11.57 -8.77
N LYS A 74 10.04 -12.33 -7.81
CA LYS A 74 10.61 -13.68 -8.02
C LYS A 74 10.08 -14.65 -6.96
N PRO A 75 10.05 -15.95 -7.24
CA PRO A 75 9.73 -16.96 -6.22
C PRO A 75 10.70 -16.90 -5.05
N GLY A 76 10.15 -16.81 -3.84
CA GLY A 76 10.89 -16.89 -2.57
C GLY A 76 10.90 -18.32 -2.00
N ARG A 77 11.54 -18.48 -0.83
CA ARG A 77 11.75 -19.80 -0.21
C ARG A 77 10.47 -20.53 0.19
N ASN A 78 9.42 -19.80 0.53
CA ASN A 78 8.15 -20.36 1.03
C ASN A 78 7.06 -20.44 -0.05
N GLY A 79 7.41 -20.41 -1.34
CA GLY A 79 6.45 -20.36 -2.44
C GLY A 79 5.72 -19.02 -2.58
N GLU A 80 6.11 -18.01 -1.79
CA GLU A 80 5.60 -16.64 -1.91
C GLU A 80 6.49 -15.81 -2.82
N LEU A 81 5.90 -14.82 -3.48
CA LEU A 81 6.66 -13.90 -4.32
C LEU A 81 7.40 -12.85 -3.48
N GLU A 82 8.64 -12.61 -3.83
CA GLU A 82 9.50 -11.63 -3.19
C GLU A 82 10.00 -10.57 -4.19
N PRO A 83 10.20 -9.31 -3.76
CA PRO A 83 10.73 -8.29 -4.65
C PRO A 83 12.16 -8.63 -5.06
N VAL A 84 12.44 -8.52 -6.36
CA VAL A 84 13.81 -8.65 -6.89
C VAL A 84 14.67 -7.48 -6.40
N ASN A 85 14.09 -6.28 -6.36
CA ASN A 85 14.75 -5.06 -5.92
C ASN A 85 13.97 -4.40 -4.76
N PRO A 86 14.49 -4.46 -3.52
CA PRO A 86 13.84 -3.81 -2.36
C PRO A 86 13.70 -2.29 -2.51
N LYS A 87 14.60 -1.60 -3.22
CA LYS A 87 14.49 -0.16 -3.49
C LYS A 87 13.31 0.16 -4.39
N GLN A 88 13.04 -0.67 -5.40
CA GLN A 88 11.86 -0.52 -6.25
C GLN A 88 10.58 -0.64 -5.42
N LEU A 89 10.48 -1.64 -4.54
CA LEU A 89 9.34 -1.78 -3.63
C LEU A 89 9.18 -0.56 -2.72
N GLN A 90 10.26 -0.05 -2.16
CA GLN A 90 10.22 1.15 -1.32
C GLN A 90 9.68 2.36 -2.10
N MET A 91 10.18 2.61 -3.30
CA MET A 91 9.69 3.70 -4.16
C MET A 91 8.23 3.50 -4.58
N MET A 92 7.80 2.27 -4.85
CA MET A 92 6.41 1.97 -5.18
C MET A 92 5.49 2.27 -3.98
N ARG A 93 5.90 1.95 -2.76
CA ARG A 93 5.15 2.26 -1.52
C ARG A 93 4.98 3.75 -1.27
N THR A 94 5.87 4.61 -1.76
CA THR A 94 5.66 6.07 -1.69
C THR A 94 4.51 6.54 -2.58
N LYS A 95 4.15 5.75 -3.61
CA LYS A 95 3.03 6.03 -4.53
C LYS A 95 1.71 5.37 -4.07
N LEU A 96 1.76 4.46 -3.08
CA LEU A 96 0.64 3.67 -2.57
C LEU A 96 0.43 3.98 -1.09
N ALA A 97 -0.35 4.99 -0.77
CA ALA A 97 -0.77 5.24 0.60
C ALA A 97 -1.78 4.16 1.05
N MET A 98 -1.65 3.69 2.29
CA MET A 98 -2.59 2.75 2.90
C MET A 98 -3.09 3.30 4.22
N VAL A 99 -4.42 3.40 4.36
CA VAL A 99 -5.08 3.73 5.62
C VAL A 99 -5.54 2.43 6.28
N PHE A 100 -5.09 2.20 7.51
CA PHE A 100 -5.43 1.00 8.27
C PHE A 100 -6.66 1.24 9.14
N GLN A 101 -7.39 0.18 9.45
CA GLN A 101 -8.54 0.23 10.36
C GLN A 101 -8.11 0.56 11.80
N HIS A 102 -6.94 0.13 12.22
CA HIS A 102 -6.31 0.50 13.49
C HIS A 102 -5.37 1.68 13.29
N PHE A 103 -5.19 2.50 14.32
CA PHE A 103 -4.40 3.74 14.24
C PHE A 103 -2.92 3.50 13.90
N ASN A 104 -2.35 2.35 14.28
CA ASN A 104 -0.96 1.94 14.02
C ASN A 104 0.08 3.00 14.38
N LEU A 105 -0.17 3.73 15.47
CA LEU A 105 0.74 4.74 15.96
C LEU A 105 1.87 4.09 16.79
N TRP A 106 3.07 4.63 16.66
CA TRP A 106 4.16 4.32 17.58
C TRP A 106 3.87 4.94 18.95
N ALA A 107 3.58 4.11 19.95
CA ALA A 107 3.16 4.55 21.28
C ALA A 107 4.23 5.39 22.02
N HIS A 108 5.52 5.24 21.67
CA HIS A 108 6.62 6.00 22.23
C HIS A 108 6.84 7.37 21.55
N LYS A 109 6.03 7.72 20.55
CA LYS A 109 6.11 8.98 19.79
C LYS A 109 4.83 9.81 20.03
N THR A 110 5.00 11.13 20.02
CA THR A 110 3.85 12.03 20.00
C THR A 110 3.08 11.93 18.68
N VAL A 111 1.85 12.45 18.63
CA VAL A 111 1.06 12.51 17.39
C VAL A 111 1.84 13.21 16.27
N LEU A 112 2.41 14.38 16.58
CA LEU A 112 3.22 15.12 15.60
C LEU A 112 4.42 14.30 15.10
N GLN A 113 5.15 13.62 15.99
CA GLN A 113 6.28 12.76 15.61
C GLN A 113 5.84 11.60 14.73
N ASN A 114 4.67 10.99 15.00
CA ASN A 114 4.11 9.95 14.14
C ASN A 114 3.82 10.46 12.73
N ILE A 115 3.28 11.67 12.60
CA ILE A 115 2.91 12.24 11.30
C ILE A 115 4.15 12.60 10.47
N ILE A 116 5.19 13.17 11.08
CA ILE A 116 6.37 13.64 10.36
C ILE A 116 7.40 12.53 10.05
N GLU A 117 7.27 11.35 10.63
CA GLU A 117 8.25 10.27 10.50
C GLU A 117 8.53 9.90 9.04
N ALA A 118 7.49 9.54 8.30
CA ALA A 118 7.65 9.17 6.91
C ALA A 118 8.04 10.35 5.99
N PRO A 119 7.46 11.54 6.10
CA PRO A 119 7.91 12.72 5.38
C PRO A 119 9.40 13.00 5.53
N VAL A 120 9.94 12.93 6.73
CA VAL A 120 11.35 13.22 6.99
C VAL A 120 12.25 12.06 6.53
N HIS A 121 11.97 10.83 6.95
CA HIS A 121 12.89 9.71 6.78
C HIS A 121 12.72 8.93 5.46
N VAL A 122 11.55 9.02 4.83
CA VAL A 122 11.28 8.31 3.56
C VAL A 122 11.27 9.28 2.38
N LEU A 123 10.64 10.45 2.52
CA LEU A 123 10.55 11.43 1.45
C LEU A 123 11.67 12.46 1.45
N GLY A 124 12.51 12.52 2.51
CA GLY A 124 13.63 13.44 2.62
C GLY A 124 13.22 14.92 2.77
N ILE A 125 11.98 15.19 3.21
CA ILE A 125 11.49 16.55 3.47
C ILE A 125 12.18 17.08 4.72
N SER A 126 12.50 18.37 4.76
CA SER A 126 13.07 18.99 5.97
C SER A 126 12.11 18.87 7.15
N LYS A 127 12.65 18.76 8.36
CA LYS A 127 11.83 18.62 9.57
C LYS A 127 10.86 19.78 9.75
N ASP A 128 11.31 21.01 9.47
CA ASP A 128 10.49 22.22 9.62
C ASP A 128 9.32 22.22 8.64
N GLU A 129 9.56 21.89 7.39
CA GLU A 129 8.51 21.72 6.37
C GLU A 129 7.55 20.59 6.74
N ALA A 130 8.05 19.46 7.24
CA ALA A 130 7.21 18.33 7.66
C ALA A 130 6.31 18.71 8.84
N VAL A 131 6.82 19.48 9.81
CA VAL A 131 6.05 20.00 10.94
C VAL A 131 4.97 20.98 10.49
N GLU A 132 5.29 21.91 9.59
CA GLU A 132 4.31 22.85 9.05
C GLU A 132 3.17 22.12 8.34
N ARG A 133 3.49 21.16 7.47
CA ARG A 133 2.51 20.32 6.79
C ARG A 133 1.66 19.52 7.78
N ALA A 134 2.29 18.91 8.79
CA ALA A 134 1.59 18.13 9.81
C ALA A 134 0.57 18.99 10.58
N ARG A 135 0.94 20.18 11.03
CA ARG A 135 0.05 21.12 11.70
C ARG A 135 -1.14 21.53 10.82
N LYS A 136 -0.89 21.79 9.53
CA LYS A 136 -1.97 22.07 8.57
C LYS A 136 -2.98 20.94 8.50
N TYR A 137 -2.53 19.67 8.43
CA TYR A 137 -3.43 18.51 8.37
C TYR A 137 -4.12 18.26 9.70
N LEU A 138 -3.45 18.42 10.84
CA LEU A 138 -4.07 18.34 12.17
C LEU A 138 -5.21 19.36 12.31
N LYS A 139 -4.99 20.58 11.86
CA LYS A 139 -6.03 21.62 11.83
C LYS A 139 -7.23 21.21 10.99
N LEU A 140 -7.02 20.64 9.80
CA LEU A 140 -8.11 20.20 8.92
C LEU A 140 -9.00 19.11 9.53
N VAL A 141 -8.45 18.31 10.46
CA VAL A 141 -9.20 17.25 11.17
C VAL A 141 -9.61 17.66 12.60
N GLY A 142 -9.44 18.93 12.98
CA GLY A 142 -9.86 19.45 14.30
C GLY A 142 -8.97 19.04 15.47
N LEU A 143 -7.71 18.71 15.22
CA LEU A 143 -6.71 18.30 16.22
C LEU A 143 -5.57 19.33 16.33
N GLU A 144 -5.92 20.62 16.40
CA GLU A 144 -4.91 21.69 16.44
C GLU A 144 -4.29 21.92 17.84
N ASN A 145 -4.90 21.42 18.91
CA ASN A 145 -4.51 21.62 20.32
C ASN A 145 -3.86 20.37 20.90
#